data_69ab806debb9244374fcbf0546135d21
#
_entry.id   69ab806debb9244374fcbf0546135d21
#
_cell.length_a   1.000
_cell.length_b   1.000
_cell.length_c   1.000
_cell.angle_alpha   90.00
_cell.angle_beta   90.00
_cell.angle_gamma   90.00
#
_symmetry.space_group_name_H-M   'P 1'
#
loop_
_entity.id
_entity.type
_entity.pdbx_description
1 polymer ?
#
loop_
_entity_poly.entity_id
_entity_poly.type
_entity_poly.pdbx_seq_one_letter_code
_entity_poly.pdbx_strand_id
1 'polypeptide(L)'
;MITSTRSIAGLLVTFVTCLPGVSAAAQQAQQPPTTVAAYVRNAYMGVRNNILRSAEKMPEEYFGLRPGPQEEVRTFGQHLGHVAIYNFLWCSQAKGEKNPNAGNNLEKTLKTKAEFMKALNDAFAYCDPAYNALTDASGMEIIDITQESGRQTRLPRMALLIMNLSHNNEIYGNMITTMRMKSIVPSSSEPRPAQPPRQ
;
A
#
# COMPACT_ATOMS: atom_id res chain seq x y z
N MET A 1 15.83 -5.33 -92.62
CA MET A 1 15.96 -4.28 -91.60
C MET A 1 15.00 -4.60 -90.44
N ILE A 2 15.56 -5.09 -89.37
CA ILE A 2 14.80 -5.56 -88.22
C ILE A 2 15.04 -4.57 -87.07
N THR A 3 14.03 -3.80 -86.66
CA THR A 3 14.11 -2.84 -85.57
C THR A 3 13.66 -3.54 -84.31
N SER A 4 14.57 -3.72 -83.36
CA SER A 4 14.28 -4.30 -82.01
C SER A 4 13.87 -3.19 -81.04
N THR A 5 12.65 -3.29 -80.55
CA THR A 5 12.13 -2.43 -79.47
C THR A 5 12.43 -3.09 -78.10
N ARG A 6 13.25 -2.44 -77.29
CA ARG A 6 13.53 -2.86 -75.89
C ARG A 6 12.49 -2.23 -74.97
N SER A 7 11.68 -3.04 -74.34
CA SER A 7 10.80 -2.65 -73.25
C SER A 7 11.57 -2.56 -71.95
N ILE A 8 11.55 -1.42 -71.29
CA ILE A 8 12.10 -1.19 -69.96
C ILE A 8 10.96 -1.43 -68.96
N ALA A 9 11.05 -2.53 -68.23
CA ALA A 9 10.14 -2.80 -67.09
C ALA A 9 10.65 -2.01 -65.87
N GLY A 10 9.87 -1.01 -65.50
CA GLY A 10 10.12 -0.26 -64.25
C GLY A 10 9.66 -1.03 -63.02
N LEU A 11 10.60 -1.32 -62.13
CA LEU A 11 10.33 -1.97 -60.84
C LEU A 11 9.88 -0.92 -59.84
N LEU A 12 8.58 -0.89 -59.53
CA LEU A 12 8.04 -0.07 -58.43
C LEU A 12 8.35 -0.76 -57.09
N VAL A 13 9.30 -0.20 -56.35
CA VAL A 13 9.60 -0.59 -54.98
C VAL A 13 8.67 0.21 -54.03
N THR A 14 7.62 -0.43 -53.55
CA THR A 14 6.75 0.13 -52.52
C THR A 14 7.43 -0.01 -51.18
N PHE A 15 7.90 1.10 -50.60
CA PHE A 15 8.36 1.19 -49.22
C PHE A 15 7.13 1.14 -48.27
N VAL A 16 6.93 0.01 -47.62
CA VAL A 16 5.99 -0.09 -46.50
C VAL A 16 6.71 0.43 -45.25
N THR A 17 6.42 1.67 -44.87
CA THR A 17 6.86 2.22 -43.58
C THR A 17 6.02 1.62 -42.45
N CYS A 18 6.56 0.60 -41.74
CA CYS A 18 6.03 0.17 -40.44
C CYS A 18 6.27 1.28 -39.42
N LEU A 19 5.22 2.06 -39.10
CA LEU A 19 5.21 2.92 -37.92
C LEU A 19 5.10 2.00 -36.68
N PRO A 20 5.99 2.13 -35.68
CA PRO A 20 5.82 1.41 -34.42
C PRO A 20 4.54 1.91 -33.76
N GLY A 21 3.53 1.02 -33.67
CA GLY A 21 2.33 1.26 -32.90
C GLY A 21 2.71 1.51 -31.44
N VAL A 22 2.63 2.76 -30.99
CA VAL A 22 2.67 3.10 -29.57
C VAL A 22 1.39 2.49 -28.98
N SER A 23 1.50 1.31 -28.35
CA SER A 23 0.42 0.77 -27.52
C SER A 23 0.21 1.74 -26.36
N ALA A 24 -0.74 2.65 -26.50
CA ALA A 24 -1.30 3.37 -25.39
C ALA A 24 -1.97 2.32 -24.50
N ALA A 25 -1.24 1.89 -23.44
CA ALA A 25 -1.87 1.17 -22.34
C ALA A 25 -2.95 2.10 -21.79
N ALA A 26 -4.19 1.86 -22.19
CA ALA A 26 -5.35 2.57 -21.68
C ALA A 26 -5.36 2.34 -20.17
N GLN A 27 -5.04 3.39 -19.42
CA GLN A 27 -5.15 3.43 -17.97
C GLN A 27 -6.65 3.30 -17.67
N GLN A 28 -7.09 2.05 -17.41
CA GLN A 28 -8.48 1.77 -17.05
C GLN A 28 -8.80 2.64 -15.83
N ALA A 29 -9.68 3.62 -16.02
CA ALA A 29 -10.25 4.38 -14.94
C ALA A 29 -10.86 3.37 -13.95
N GLN A 30 -10.30 3.28 -12.75
CA GLN A 30 -10.74 2.36 -11.72
C GLN A 30 -12.21 2.70 -11.41
N GLN A 31 -13.11 1.80 -11.75
CA GLN A 31 -14.51 1.96 -11.39
C GLN A 31 -14.65 2.04 -9.87
N PRO A 32 -15.56 2.88 -9.35
CA PRO A 32 -15.77 2.96 -7.90
C PRO A 32 -16.16 1.58 -7.35
N PRO A 33 -15.73 1.24 -6.12
CA PRO A 33 -16.06 -0.03 -5.51
C PRO A 33 -17.58 -0.15 -5.33
N THR A 34 -18.13 -1.27 -5.73
CA THR A 34 -19.57 -1.55 -5.67
C THR A 34 -20.00 -2.36 -4.44
N THR A 35 -19.02 -2.80 -3.63
CA THR A 35 -19.25 -3.56 -2.40
C THR A 35 -18.48 -2.95 -1.23
N VAL A 36 -18.92 -3.21 0.01
CA VAL A 36 -18.22 -2.73 1.21
C VAL A 36 -16.82 -3.35 1.30
N ALA A 37 -16.70 -4.64 1.01
CA ALA A 37 -15.41 -5.34 1.01
C ALA A 37 -14.41 -4.72 0.00
N ALA A 38 -14.89 -4.37 -1.21
CA ALA A 38 -14.05 -3.71 -2.21
C ALA A 38 -13.62 -2.31 -1.76
N TYR A 39 -14.50 -1.56 -1.10
CA TYR A 39 -14.17 -0.25 -0.53
C TYR A 39 -13.10 -0.38 0.57
N VAL A 40 -13.28 -1.30 1.53
CA VAL A 40 -12.35 -1.55 2.64
C VAL A 40 -10.97 -1.95 2.10
N ARG A 41 -10.93 -2.85 1.13
CA ARG A 41 -9.67 -3.24 0.47
C ARG A 41 -8.97 -2.05 -0.20
N ASN A 42 -9.70 -1.24 -0.97
CA ASN A 42 -9.12 -0.07 -1.65
C ASN A 42 -8.62 0.98 -0.65
N ALA A 43 -9.36 1.22 0.43
CA ALA A 43 -8.95 2.12 1.50
C ALA A 43 -7.68 1.61 2.21
N TYR A 44 -7.61 0.31 2.52
CA TYR A 44 -6.41 -0.32 3.07
C TYR A 44 -5.20 -0.14 2.15
N MET A 45 -5.34 -0.43 0.84
CA MET A 45 -4.26 -0.25 -0.13
C MET A 45 -3.77 1.19 -0.20
N GLY A 46 -4.68 2.17 -0.10
CA GLY A 46 -4.35 3.59 -0.06
C GLY A 46 -3.49 3.93 1.15
N VAL A 47 -3.91 3.52 2.35
CA VAL A 47 -3.18 3.78 3.61
C VAL A 47 -1.84 3.04 3.63
N ARG A 48 -1.82 1.76 3.26
CA ARG A 48 -0.60 0.96 3.11
C ARG A 48 0.44 1.70 2.24
N ASN A 49 0.04 2.14 1.07
CA ASN A 49 0.93 2.85 0.14
C ASN A 49 1.41 4.19 0.72
N ASN A 50 0.53 4.93 1.39
CA ASN A 50 0.90 6.19 2.04
C ASN A 50 1.94 5.97 3.15
N ILE A 51 1.77 4.95 3.99
CA ILE A 51 2.71 4.61 5.07
C ILE A 51 4.06 4.21 4.47
N LEU A 52 4.08 3.24 3.54
CA LEU A 52 5.32 2.73 2.94
C LEU A 52 6.11 3.84 2.24
N ARG A 53 5.46 4.63 1.38
CA ARG A 53 6.11 5.72 0.64
C ARG A 53 6.58 6.84 1.56
N SER A 54 5.85 7.14 2.63
CA SER A 54 6.25 8.16 3.61
C SER A 54 7.43 7.68 4.46
N ALA A 55 7.43 6.41 4.86
CA ALA A 55 8.56 5.80 5.58
C ALA A 55 9.83 5.78 4.70
N GLU A 56 9.69 5.44 3.42
CA GLU A 56 10.82 5.46 2.49
C GLU A 56 11.43 6.86 2.31
N LYS A 57 10.59 7.89 2.25
CA LYS A 57 11.02 9.29 2.11
C LYS A 57 11.73 9.86 3.33
N MET A 58 11.41 9.35 4.53
CA MET A 58 11.99 9.85 5.77
C MET A 58 13.48 9.51 5.85
N PRO A 59 14.40 10.48 5.95
CA PRO A 59 15.81 10.21 6.20
C PRO A 59 16.02 9.44 7.51
N GLU A 60 17.02 8.56 7.52
CA GLU A 60 17.26 7.67 8.66
C GLU A 60 17.57 8.44 9.97
N GLU A 61 18.26 9.55 9.87
CA GLU A 61 18.58 10.42 11.01
C GLU A 61 17.36 10.96 11.75
N TYR A 62 16.18 10.93 11.12
CA TYR A 62 14.92 11.39 11.74
C TYR A 62 14.05 10.24 12.27
N PHE A 63 14.49 8.98 12.16
CA PHE A 63 13.73 7.85 12.70
C PHE A 63 13.59 7.89 14.22
N GLY A 64 14.57 8.50 14.90
CA GLY A 64 14.50 8.78 16.34
C GLY A 64 13.72 10.04 16.74
N LEU A 65 13.24 10.83 15.77
CA LEU A 65 12.51 12.07 16.05
C LEU A 65 11.11 11.77 16.58
N ARG A 66 10.71 12.49 17.63
CA ARG A 66 9.35 12.50 18.19
C ARG A 66 8.77 13.91 18.18
N PRO A 67 7.44 14.06 18.03
CA PRO A 67 6.81 15.38 17.94
C PRO A 67 6.65 16.11 19.28
N GLY A 68 6.95 15.46 20.40
CA GLY A 68 6.86 16.03 21.74
C GLY A 68 8.01 15.56 22.63
N PRO A 69 8.26 16.25 23.77
CA PRO A 69 9.36 15.93 24.70
C PRO A 69 9.07 14.72 25.58
N GLN A 70 7.81 14.29 25.69
CA GLN A 70 7.38 13.20 26.57
C GLN A 70 7.92 11.87 26.07
N GLU A 71 8.43 11.02 26.97
CA GLU A 71 9.03 9.73 26.61
C GLU A 71 8.04 8.72 26.04
N GLU A 72 6.76 8.81 26.46
CA GLU A 72 5.66 7.98 25.96
C GLU A 72 5.24 8.32 24.54
N VAL A 73 5.62 9.50 24.01
CA VAL A 73 5.37 9.86 22.62
C VAL A 73 6.30 9.07 21.72
N ARG A 74 5.72 8.29 20.81
CA ARG A 74 6.50 7.45 19.89
C ARG A 74 7.38 8.28 18.94
N THR A 75 8.57 7.78 18.67
CA THR A 75 9.40 8.27 17.57
C THR A 75 8.83 7.84 16.22
N PHE A 76 9.31 8.44 15.13
CA PHE A 76 8.91 8.06 13.78
C PHE A 76 9.12 6.56 13.52
N GLY A 77 10.29 6.02 13.84
CA GLY A 77 10.56 4.58 13.70
C GLY A 77 9.64 3.71 14.57
N GLN A 78 9.38 4.13 15.81
CA GLN A 78 8.47 3.41 16.69
C GLN A 78 7.04 3.34 16.13
N HIS A 79 6.56 4.37 15.43
CA HIS A 79 5.28 4.30 14.71
C HIS A 79 5.27 3.21 13.64
N LEU A 80 6.37 3.00 12.90
CA LEU A 80 6.47 1.93 11.91
C LEU A 80 6.45 0.55 12.55
N GLY A 81 7.20 0.37 13.65
CA GLY A 81 7.19 -0.85 14.45
C GLY A 81 5.79 -1.16 14.98
N HIS A 82 5.06 -0.13 15.44
CA HIS A 82 3.70 -0.23 15.94
C HIS A 82 2.72 -0.68 14.84
N VAL A 83 2.77 -0.06 13.67
CA VAL A 83 1.98 -0.50 12.50
C VAL A 83 2.25 -1.97 12.18
N ALA A 84 3.52 -2.40 12.18
CA ALA A 84 3.87 -3.79 11.88
C ALA A 84 3.30 -4.76 12.92
N ILE A 85 3.42 -4.45 14.23
CA ILE A 85 2.87 -5.27 15.32
C ILE A 85 1.37 -5.50 15.13
N TYR A 86 0.61 -4.42 14.91
CA TYR A 86 -0.86 -4.52 14.82
C TYR A 86 -1.35 -5.12 13.50
N ASN A 87 -0.64 -4.92 12.40
CA ASN A 87 -0.94 -5.65 11.16
C ASN A 87 -0.76 -7.17 11.37
N PHE A 88 0.33 -7.63 11.97
CA PHE A 88 0.50 -9.04 12.29
C PHE A 88 -0.59 -9.55 13.24
N LEU A 89 -0.90 -8.81 14.30
CA LEU A 89 -1.89 -9.20 15.30
C LEU A 89 -3.30 -9.36 14.70
N TRP A 90 -3.80 -8.33 14.05
CA TRP A 90 -5.20 -8.34 13.60
C TRP A 90 -5.40 -9.14 12.31
N CYS A 91 -4.42 -9.14 11.40
CA CYS A 91 -4.55 -9.96 10.20
C CYS A 91 -4.39 -11.45 10.49
N SER A 92 -3.60 -11.86 11.49
CA SER A 92 -3.56 -13.26 11.91
C SER A 92 -4.90 -13.72 12.48
N GLN A 93 -5.52 -12.89 13.32
CA GLN A 93 -6.85 -13.19 13.86
C GLN A 93 -7.94 -13.21 12.78
N ALA A 94 -7.89 -12.27 11.82
CA ALA A 94 -8.83 -12.26 10.69
C ALA A 94 -8.69 -13.50 9.80
N LYS A 95 -7.49 -14.07 9.70
CA LYS A 95 -7.18 -15.30 8.95
C LYS A 95 -7.40 -16.58 9.77
N GLY A 96 -7.57 -16.48 11.09
CA GLY A 96 -7.61 -17.64 12.00
C GLY A 96 -6.24 -18.33 12.16
N GLU A 97 -5.15 -17.60 12.01
CA GLU A 97 -3.78 -18.08 12.09
C GLU A 97 -3.10 -17.64 13.41
N LYS A 98 -1.97 -18.29 13.73
CA LYS A 98 -1.10 -17.80 14.81
C LYS A 98 -0.41 -16.51 14.38
N ASN A 99 -0.32 -15.55 15.30
CA ASN A 99 0.43 -14.31 15.05
C ASN A 99 1.94 -14.62 14.87
N PRO A 100 2.52 -14.37 13.67
CA PRO A 100 3.93 -14.65 13.43
C PRO A 100 4.89 -13.73 14.21
N ASN A 101 4.37 -12.62 14.73
CA ASN A 101 5.13 -11.67 15.56
C ASN A 101 4.85 -11.82 17.06
N ALA A 102 4.21 -12.91 17.50
CA ALA A 102 3.85 -13.09 18.92
C ALA A 102 5.07 -12.96 19.85
N GLY A 103 4.94 -12.12 20.87
CA GLY A 103 5.99 -11.88 21.87
C GLY A 103 7.09 -10.91 21.45
N ASN A 104 7.14 -10.44 20.21
CA ASN A 104 8.14 -9.47 19.76
C ASN A 104 7.62 -8.03 19.84
N ASN A 105 8.38 -7.15 20.47
CA ASN A 105 8.08 -5.72 20.52
C ASN A 105 8.96 -4.96 19.51
N LEU A 106 8.47 -4.83 18.28
CA LEU A 106 9.19 -4.19 17.18
C LEU A 106 9.45 -2.69 17.43
N GLU A 107 8.64 -2.02 18.25
CA GLU A 107 8.88 -0.62 18.64
C GLU A 107 10.16 -0.45 19.46
N LYS A 108 10.51 -1.48 20.27
CA LYS A 108 11.67 -1.43 21.19
C LYS A 108 12.92 -2.11 20.62
N THR A 109 12.73 -3.10 19.77
CA THR A 109 13.84 -3.95 19.28
C THR A 109 14.51 -3.41 18.03
N LEU A 110 13.75 -2.79 17.10
CA LEU A 110 14.28 -2.25 15.85
C LEU A 110 14.98 -0.91 16.07
N LYS A 111 16.09 -0.67 15.33
CA LYS A 111 16.96 0.50 15.52
C LYS A 111 17.21 1.27 14.23
N THR A 112 17.32 0.59 13.09
CA THR A 112 17.70 1.17 11.81
C THR A 112 16.49 1.32 10.88
N LYS A 113 16.57 2.26 9.94
CA LYS A 113 15.58 2.41 8.87
C LYS A 113 15.34 1.09 8.14
N ALA A 114 16.42 0.37 7.82
CA ALA A 114 16.34 -0.90 7.09
C ALA A 114 15.52 -1.96 7.86
N GLU A 115 15.73 -2.07 9.18
CA GLU A 115 14.97 -3.00 10.04
C GLU A 115 13.50 -2.62 10.11
N PHE A 116 13.17 -1.34 10.33
CA PHE A 116 11.78 -0.86 10.34
C PHE A 116 11.10 -1.08 8.99
N MET A 117 11.76 -0.76 7.88
CA MET A 117 11.21 -0.95 6.54
C MET A 117 10.97 -2.43 6.24
N LYS A 118 11.89 -3.31 6.65
CA LYS A 118 11.71 -4.76 6.48
C LYS A 118 10.50 -5.25 7.28
N ALA A 119 10.41 -4.93 8.55
CA ALA A 119 9.30 -5.35 9.41
C ALA A 119 7.95 -4.85 8.89
N LEU A 120 7.91 -3.60 8.43
CA LEU A 120 6.71 -2.98 7.86
C LEU A 120 6.28 -3.67 6.56
N ASN A 121 7.21 -3.95 5.64
CA ASN A 121 6.92 -4.67 4.40
C ASN A 121 6.44 -6.10 4.67
N ASP A 122 7.09 -6.83 5.59
CA ASP A 122 6.69 -8.18 5.98
C ASP A 122 5.27 -8.19 6.58
N ALA A 123 4.95 -7.22 7.44
CA ALA A 123 3.64 -7.12 8.08
C ALA A 123 2.53 -6.81 7.06
N PHE A 124 2.78 -5.91 6.11
CA PHE A 124 1.83 -5.63 5.04
C PHE A 124 1.67 -6.82 4.09
N ALA A 125 2.77 -7.47 3.68
CA ALA A 125 2.72 -8.68 2.85
C ALA A 125 1.93 -9.80 3.53
N TYR A 126 2.03 -9.94 4.85
CA TYR A 126 1.24 -10.89 5.64
C TYR A 126 -0.25 -10.53 5.69
N CYS A 127 -0.56 -9.23 5.72
CA CYS A 127 -1.91 -8.70 5.80
C CYS A 127 -2.65 -8.69 4.44
N ASP A 128 -1.94 -8.44 3.35
CA ASP A 128 -2.51 -8.29 2.00
C ASP A 128 -3.49 -9.43 1.61
N PRO A 129 -3.21 -10.73 1.88
CA PRO A 129 -4.15 -11.80 1.58
C PRO A 129 -5.49 -11.69 2.32
N ALA A 130 -5.50 -11.20 3.58
CA ALA A 130 -6.74 -11.05 4.35
C ALA A 130 -7.68 -10.03 3.71
N TYR A 131 -7.14 -8.92 3.20
CA TYR A 131 -7.94 -7.92 2.49
C TYR A 131 -8.30 -8.34 1.06
N ASN A 132 -7.38 -9.02 0.36
CA ASN A 132 -7.62 -9.45 -1.02
C ASN A 132 -8.70 -10.53 -1.14
N ALA A 133 -8.79 -11.42 -0.15
CA ALA A 133 -9.81 -12.49 -0.10
C ALA A 133 -11.15 -12.01 0.49
N LEU A 134 -11.24 -10.77 1.03
CA LEU A 134 -12.43 -10.26 1.68
C LEU A 134 -13.57 -10.08 0.67
N THR A 135 -14.73 -10.64 1.01
CA THR A 135 -16.03 -10.40 0.35
C THR A 135 -17.03 -9.89 1.39
N ASP A 136 -18.16 -9.32 0.96
CA ASP A 136 -19.19 -8.89 1.90
C ASP A 136 -19.70 -10.09 2.72
N ALA A 137 -19.85 -11.26 2.10
CA ALA A 137 -20.30 -12.48 2.80
C ALA A 137 -19.28 -12.95 3.85
N SER A 138 -18.02 -13.16 3.46
CA SER A 138 -16.96 -13.58 4.40
C SER A 138 -16.66 -12.52 5.46
N GLY A 139 -16.87 -11.25 5.13
CA GLY A 139 -16.71 -10.13 6.06
C GLY A 139 -17.72 -10.12 7.20
N MET A 140 -18.91 -10.69 6.98
CA MET A 140 -19.95 -10.80 8.01
C MET A 140 -19.80 -12.05 8.90
N GLU A 141 -18.88 -12.96 8.57
CA GLU A 141 -18.60 -14.11 9.45
C GLU A 141 -18.08 -13.63 10.80
N ILE A 142 -18.70 -14.17 11.87
CA ILE A 142 -18.30 -13.87 13.24
C ILE A 142 -17.07 -14.70 13.58
N ILE A 143 -16.02 -14.02 14.01
CA ILE A 143 -14.75 -14.61 14.42
C ILE A 143 -14.48 -14.33 15.90
N ASP A 144 -13.76 -15.23 16.55
CA ASP A 144 -13.25 -15.03 17.90
C ASP A 144 -11.93 -14.29 17.83
N ILE A 145 -11.78 -13.24 18.63
CA ILE A 145 -10.54 -12.46 18.73
C ILE A 145 -10.08 -12.34 20.16
N THR A 146 -8.76 -12.26 20.34
CA THR A 146 -8.13 -11.95 21.63
C THR A 146 -7.63 -10.52 21.61
N GLN A 147 -8.16 -9.68 22.48
CA GLN A 147 -7.68 -8.31 22.67
C GLN A 147 -6.32 -8.30 23.38
N GLU A 148 -5.59 -7.18 23.33
CA GLU A 148 -4.31 -7.03 24.02
C GLU A 148 -4.40 -7.28 25.53
N SER A 149 -5.53 -6.94 26.14
CA SER A 149 -5.83 -7.24 27.55
C SER A 149 -6.00 -8.73 27.86
N GLY A 150 -5.94 -9.60 26.85
CA GLY A 150 -6.26 -11.03 26.95
C GLY A 150 -7.75 -11.33 26.91
N ARG A 151 -8.63 -10.33 26.85
CA ARG A 151 -10.07 -10.52 26.79
C ARG A 151 -10.48 -11.13 25.45
N GLN A 152 -11.27 -12.20 25.51
CA GLN A 152 -11.91 -12.79 24.33
C GLN A 152 -13.15 -11.98 23.96
N THR A 153 -13.37 -11.76 22.68
CA THR A 153 -14.58 -11.14 22.15
C THR A 153 -14.88 -11.68 20.76
N ARG A 154 -16.08 -11.42 20.27
CA ARG A 154 -16.54 -11.87 18.95
C ARG A 154 -17.03 -10.70 18.14
N LEU A 155 -16.64 -10.65 16.87
CA LEU A 155 -17.08 -9.60 15.95
C LEU A 155 -17.00 -10.09 14.49
N PRO A 156 -17.67 -9.40 13.56
CA PRO A 156 -17.53 -9.69 12.14
C PRO A 156 -16.06 -9.51 11.67
N ARG A 157 -15.58 -10.42 10.83
CA ARG A 157 -14.22 -10.35 10.25
C ARG A 157 -13.91 -8.98 9.65
N MET A 158 -14.86 -8.42 8.90
CA MET A 158 -14.72 -7.09 8.28
C MET A 158 -14.54 -5.99 9.33
N ALA A 159 -15.23 -6.08 10.47
CA ALA A 159 -15.08 -5.11 11.55
C ALA A 159 -13.64 -5.09 12.10
N LEU A 160 -13.02 -6.26 12.27
CA LEU A 160 -11.61 -6.34 12.69
C LEU A 160 -10.67 -5.71 11.63
N LEU A 161 -10.90 -5.98 10.35
CA LEU A 161 -10.09 -5.39 9.28
C LEU A 161 -10.31 -3.86 9.16
N ILE A 162 -11.53 -3.36 9.42
CA ILE A 162 -11.80 -1.92 9.51
C ILE A 162 -11.08 -1.31 10.71
N MET A 163 -11.02 -1.99 11.85
CA MET A 163 -10.25 -1.53 13.02
C MET A 163 -8.76 -1.42 12.67
N ASN A 164 -8.19 -2.42 11.99
CA ASN A 164 -6.80 -2.35 11.53
C ASN A 164 -6.57 -1.18 10.55
N LEU A 165 -7.47 -0.99 9.59
CA LEU A 165 -7.42 0.12 8.64
C LEU A 165 -7.49 1.48 9.37
N SER A 166 -8.41 1.64 10.33
CA SER A 166 -8.58 2.86 11.11
C SER A 166 -7.33 3.18 11.93
N HIS A 167 -6.77 2.18 12.60
CA HIS A 167 -5.54 2.30 13.35
C HIS A 167 -4.35 2.69 12.45
N ASN A 168 -4.20 2.06 11.29
CA ASN A 168 -3.15 2.43 10.35
C ASN A 168 -3.28 3.89 9.88
N ASN A 169 -4.52 4.41 9.69
CA ASN A 169 -4.77 5.81 9.38
C ASN A 169 -4.38 6.74 10.54
N GLU A 170 -4.72 6.37 11.77
CA GLU A 170 -4.36 7.12 12.97
C GLU A 170 -2.84 7.25 13.09
N ILE A 171 -2.13 6.12 12.99
CA ILE A 171 -0.66 6.13 13.08
C ILE A 171 -0.04 6.90 11.90
N TYR A 172 -0.61 6.79 10.70
CA TYR A 172 -0.16 7.60 9.56
C TYR A 172 -0.30 9.10 9.84
N GLY A 173 -1.39 9.54 10.48
CA GLY A 173 -1.56 10.93 10.91
C GLY A 173 -0.44 11.40 11.84
N ASN A 174 -0.04 10.57 12.81
CA ASN A 174 1.08 10.87 13.71
C ASN A 174 2.43 10.93 12.95
N MET A 175 2.67 10.04 11.99
CA MET A 175 3.86 10.07 11.13
C MET A 175 3.94 11.36 10.30
N ILE A 176 2.82 11.82 9.73
CA ILE A 176 2.74 13.07 8.96
C ILE A 176 3.22 14.26 9.78
N THR A 177 2.81 14.35 11.03
CA THR A 177 3.22 15.43 11.93
C THR A 177 4.74 15.51 12.05
N THR A 178 5.39 14.37 12.30
CA THR A 178 6.85 14.27 12.40
C THR A 178 7.55 14.64 11.08
N MET A 179 7.01 14.19 9.92
CA MET A 179 7.55 14.56 8.61
C MET A 179 7.49 16.07 8.34
N ARG A 180 6.35 16.71 8.67
CA ARG A 180 6.16 18.16 8.45
C ARG A 180 7.06 19.00 9.32
N MET A 181 7.43 18.56 10.53
CA MET A 181 8.44 19.23 11.37
C MET A 181 9.81 19.33 10.66
N LYS A 182 10.07 18.48 9.66
CA LYS A 182 11.30 18.47 8.84
C LYS A 182 11.05 18.97 7.41
N SER A 183 9.92 19.62 7.15
CA SER A 183 9.53 20.13 5.82
C SER A 183 9.46 19.03 4.76
N ILE A 184 9.27 17.76 5.17
CA ILE A 184 9.10 16.62 4.26
C ILE A 184 7.62 16.50 3.92
N VAL A 185 7.31 16.51 2.60
CA VAL A 185 5.93 16.36 2.11
C VAL A 185 5.51 14.89 2.21
N PRO A 186 4.46 14.55 3.00
CA PRO A 186 3.93 13.20 3.10
C PRO A 186 3.33 12.73 1.77
N SER A 187 3.32 11.43 1.53
CA SER A 187 2.83 10.85 0.26
C SER A 187 1.38 11.20 -0.06
N SER A 188 0.50 11.31 0.95
CA SER A 188 -0.89 11.73 0.77
C SER A 188 -1.07 13.19 0.36
N SER A 189 -0.03 14.02 0.51
CA SER A 189 -0.05 15.47 0.17
C SER A 189 0.73 15.77 -1.11
N GLU A 190 1.23 14.75 -1.81
CA GLU A 190 1.87 14.94 -3.12
C GLU A 190 0.83 15.33 -4.17
N PRO A 191 1.20 16.19 -5.14
CA PRO A 191 0.35 16.45 -6.30
C PRO A 191 -0.02 15.14 -7.00
N ARG A 192 -1.30 14.91 -7.22
CA ARG A 192 -1.72 13.78 -8.06
C ARG A 192 -1.36 14.07 -9.51
N PRO A 193 -0.92 13.07 -10.28
CA PRO A 193 -0.80 13.22 -11.73
C PRO A 193 -2.11 13.78 -12.29
N ALA A 194 -2.00 14.74 -13.20
CA ALA A 194 -3.18 15.29 -13.88
C ALA A 194 -4.01 14.14 -14.49
N GLN A 195 -5.28 14.04 -14.11
CA GLN A 195 -6.18 13.11 -14.78
C GLN A 195 -6.44 13.63 -16.19
N PRO A 196 -6.42 12.77 -17.21
CA PRO A 196 -6.83 13.18 -18.54
C PRO A 196 -8.28 13.73 -18.48
N PRO A 197 -8.64 14.69 -19.35
CA PRO A 197 -10.00 15.23 -19.41
C PRO A 197 -11.02 14.09 -19.52
N ARG A 198 -12.08 14.16 -18.73
CA ARG A 198 -13.22 13.22 -18.90
C ARG A 198 -13.85 13.54 -20.26
N GLN A 199 -13.84 12.55 -21.14
CA GLN A 199 -14.59 12.60 -22.39
C GLN A 199 -16.06 12.39 -22.12
#